data_56a3d97a181bda136ebac6d068df85ef
#
_entry.id   56a3d97a181bda136ebac6d068df85ef
#
_cell.length_a   1.000
_cell.length_b   1.000
_cell.length_c   1.000
_cell.angle_alpha   90.00
_cell.angle_beta   90.00
_cell.angle_gamma   90.00
#
_symmetry.space_group_name_H-M   'P 1'
#
loop_
_entity.id
_entity.type
_entity.pdbx_description
1 polymer ?
#
loop_
_entity_poly.entity_id
_entity_poly.type
_entity_poly.pdbx_seq_one_letter_code
_entity_poly.pdbx_strand_id
1 'polypeptide(L)'
;MRRLPVLLVLLGAACGRGPGPQAPVPQSVNAALEQFLAAVKANDLGKMSSLWGTDRGPASQWMKTNELRQRVTVIQKYLDHTGYRIIEGPLAVPNRADLRSYRVDLQRTGCNQAVPIDVIRTRSGGWLVYDVHLEAAGSPGGRCQPASGTRQ
;
A
#
# COMPACT_ATOMS: atom_id res chain seq x y z
N MET A 1 58.55 -38.06 -21.67
CA MET A 1 57.42 -37.98 -20.74
C MET A 1 57.21 -36.50 -20.41
N ARG A 2 56.28 -35.87 -21.09
CA ARG A 2 55.95 -34.45 -20.91
C ARG A 2 54.69 -34.34 -20.08
N ARG A 3 54.76 -33.83 -18.84
CA ARG A 3 53.59 -33.56 -17.96
C ARG A 3 53.08 -32.15 -18.26
N LEU A 4 51.86 -32.02 -18.80
CA LEU A 4 51.16 -30.77 -18.90
C LEU A 4 50.50 -30.44 -17.54
N PRO A 5 50.60 -29.20 -17.04
CA PRO A 5 49.79 -28.75 -15.91
C PRO A 5 48.41 -28.32 -16.42
N VAL A 6 47.38 -28.88 -15.82
CA VAL A 6 45.97 -28.46 -16.01
C VAL A 6 45.73 -27.21 -15.20
N LEU A 7 45.51 -26.11 -15.89
CA LEU A 7 45.15 -24.82 -15.29
C LEU A 7 43.63 -24.81 -15.00
N LEU A 8 43.28 -24.94 -13.74
CA LEU A 8 41.88 -24.86 -13.28
C LEU A 8 41.46 -23.39 -13.17
N VAL A 9 40.68 -22.92 -14.11
CA VAL A 9 40.08 -21.56 -14.07
C VAL A 9 38.79 -21.62 -13.25
N LEU A 10 38.85 -21.11 -12.03
CA LEU A 10 37.67 -20.89 -11.18
C LEU A 10 36.92 -19.63 -11.68
N LEU A 11 35.82 -19.82 -12.42
CA LEU A 11 34.88 -18.74 -12.70
C LEU A 11 34.07 -18.48 -11.44
N GLY A 12 34.39 -17.42 -10.73
CA GLY A 12 33.58 -16.86 -9.66
C GLY A 12 32.28 -16.24 -10.23
N ALA A 13 31.15 -16.90 -10.05
CA ALA A 13 29.85 -16.33 -10.34
C ALA A 13 29.51 -15.26 -9.29
N ALA A 14 29.76 -13.98 -9.61
CA ALA A 14 29.27 -12.86 -8.85
C ALA A 14 27.74 -12.77 -9.05
N CYS A 15 26.95 -13.35 -8.14
CA CYS A 15 25.52 -13.11 -8.07
C CYS A 15 25.27 -11.67 -7.61
N GLY A 16 25.23 -10.72 -8.55
CA GLY A 16 24.68 -9.40 -8.31
C GLY A 16 23.19 -9.54 -7.96
N ARG A 17 22.83 -9.23 -6.71
CA ARG A 17 21.42 -9.02 -6.35
C ARG A 17 20.96 -7.74 -7.05
N GLY A 18 20.45 -7.87 -8.27
CA GLY A 18 19.64 -6.83 -8.89
C GLY A 18 18.36 -6.61 -8.07
N PRO A 19 17.72 -5.42 -8.14
CA PRO A 19 16.41 -5.22 -7.52
C PRO A 19 15.48 -6.33 -8.00
N GLY A 20 14.92 -7.08 -7.04
CA GLY A 20 14.02 -8.19 -7.35
C GLY A 20 12.83 -7.70 -8.20
N PRO A 21 12.19 -8.59 -8.99
CA PRO A 21 11.04 -8.21 -9.81
C PRO A 21 9.97 -7.57 -8.92
N GLN A 22 9.62 -6.32 -9.22
CA GLN A 22 8.55 -5.62 -8.53
C GLN A 22 7.25 -6.39 -8.77
N ALA A 23 6.50 -6.63 -7.68
CA ALA A 23 5.18 -7.23 -7.81
C ALA A 23 4.31 -6.40 -8.78
N PRO A 24 3.59 -7.03 -9.71
CA PRO A 24 2.77 -6.33 -10.67
C PRO A 24 1.71 -5.49 -9.94
N VAL A 25 1.45 -4.30 -10.48
CA VAL A 25 0.39 -3.41 -9.98
C VAL A 25 -0.97 -4.10 -10.16
N PRO A 26 -1.86 -4.08 -9.17
CA PRO A 26 -3.19 -4.70 -9.27
C PRO A 26 -3.97 -4.19 -10.49
N GLN A 27 -4.63 -5.12 -11.21
CA GLN A 27 -5.34 -4.79 -12.45
C GLN A 27 -6.81 -4.41 -12.22
N SER A 28 -7.33 -4.63 -11.01
CA SER A 28 -8.68 -4.19 -10.63
C SER A 28 -8.64 -3.22 -9.46
N VAL A 29 -9.60 -2.32 -9.41
CA VAL A 29 -9.73 -1.33 -8.36
C VAL A 29 -9.97 -1.98 -6.99
N ASN A 30 -10.78 -3.03 -6.92
CA ASN A 30 -11.03 -3.77 -5.68
C ASN A 30 -9.75 -4.48 -5.19
N ALA A 31 -9.02 -5.14 -6.10
CA ALA A 31 -7.78 -5.82 -5.74
C ALA A 31 -6.72 -4.86 -5.18
N ALA A 32 -6.65 -3.62 -5.67
CA ALA A 32 -5.75 -2.60 -5.15
C ALA A 32 -6.06 -2.27 -3.68
N LEU A 33 -7.34 -2.01 -3.38
CA LEU A 33 -7.79 -1.72 -2.02
C LEU A 33 -7.58 -2.91 -1.08
N GLU A 34 -8.05 -4.10 -1.49
CA GLU A 34 -7.98 -5.31 -0.67
C GLU A 34 -6.54 -5.72 -0.33
N GLN A 35 -5.64 -5.70 -1.33
CA GLN A 35 -4.23 -6.00 -1.12
C GLN A 35 -3.56 -4.97 -0.22
N PHE A 36 -3.92 -3.69 -0.36
CA PHE A 36 -3.39 -2.63 0.50
C PHE A 36 -3.84 -2.82 1.96
N LEU A 37 -5.13 -3.05 2.21
CA LEU A 37 -5.65 -3.28 3.56
C LEU A 37 -5.10 -4.57 4.17
N ALA A 38 -4.89 -5.62 3.38
CA ALA A 38 -4.20 -6.83 3.84
C ALA A 38 -2.75 -6.54 4.25
N ALA A 39 -2.02 -5.70 3.48
CA ALA A 39 -0.67 -5.28 3.83
C ALA A 39 -0.63 -4.42 5.11
N VAL A 40 -1.61 -3.52 5.30
CA VAL A 40 -1.80 -2.76 6.55
C VAL A 40 -1.95 -3.70 7.75
N LYS A 41 -2.87 -4.65 7.67
CA LYS A 41 -3.13 -5.64 8.73
C LYS A 41 -1.90 -6.50 9.05
N ALA A 42 -1.13 -6.87 8.02
CA ALA A 42 0.10 -7.64 8.17
C ALA A 42 1.30 -6.79 8.63
N ASN A 43 1.15 -5.45 8.75
CA ASN A 43 2.24 -4.51 8.98
C ASN A 43 3.37 -4.64 7.95
N ASP A 44 3.02 -4.98 6.71
CA ASP A 44 3.95 -5.11 5.60
C ASP A 44 4.17 -3.77 4.90
N LEU A 45 5.08 -2.96 5.46
CA LEU A 45 5.40 -1.63 4.93
C LEU A 45 5.97 -1.67 3.50
N GLY A 46 6.67 -2.75 3.15
CA GLY A 46 7.21 -2.95 1.80
C GLY A 46 6.09 -3.12 0.78
N LYS A 47 5.12 -3.99 1.07
CA LYS A 47 3.95 -4.21 0.23
C LYS A 47 3.07 -2.95 0.17
N MET A 48 2.84 -2.26 1.28
CA MET A 48 2.13 -0.97 1.30
C MET A 48 2.80 0.04 0.39
N SER A 49 4.14 0.16 0.41
CA SER A 49 4.92 1.07 -0.43
C SER A 49 4.77 0.78 -1.93
N SER A 50 4.55 -0.47 -2.30
CA SER A 50 4.33 -0.89 -3.69
C SER A 50 2.89 -0.73 -4.16
N LEU A 51 1.93 -0.60 -3.24
CA LEU A 51 0.50 -0.47 -3.50
C LEU A 51 -0.05 0.94 -3.29
N TRP A 52 0.76 1.85 -2.76
CA TRP A 52 0.45 3.27 -2.59
C TRP A 52 1.21 4.11 -3.61
N GLY A 53 0.54 5.08 -4.24
CA GLY A 53 1.19 5.88 -5.26
C GLY A 53 0.29 6.88 -5.96
N THR A 54 0.66 7.22 -7.19
CA THR A 54 -0.06 8.18 -8.04
C THR A 54 -0.35 7.57 -9.42
N ASP A 55 -0.92 8.37 -10.31
CA ASP A 55 -1.09 8.00 -11.73
C ASP A 55 0.24 7.64 -12.43
N ARG A 56 1.38 8.11 -11.89
CA ARG A 56 2.72 7.81 -12.41
C ARG A 56 3.24 6.44 -11.98
N GLY A 57 2.62 5.79 -11.00
CA GLY A 57 3.01 4.49 -10.47
C GLY A 57 3.25 4.48 -8.95
N PRO A 58 3.73 3.35 -8.42
CA PRO A 58 4.02 3.19 -7.00
C PRO A 58 4.97 4.23 -6.44
N ALA A 59 4.71 4.69 -5.23
CA ALA A 59 5.55 5.68 -4.55
C ALA A 59 7.00 5.19 -4.37
N SER A 60 7.20 3.88 -4.27
CA SER A 60 8.53 3.24 -4.21
C SER A 60 9.42 3.53 -5.43
N GLN A 61 8.86 3.95 -6.55
CA GLN A 61 9.61 4.24 -7.79
C GLN A 61 10.14 5.67 -7.87
N TRP A 62 9.57 6.62 -7.10
CA TRP A 62 9.90 8.04 -7.24
C TRP A 62 10.12 8.79 -5.92
N MET A 63 9.74 8.19 -4.78
CA MET A 63 9.94 8.78 -3.46
C MET A 63 11.22 8.25 -2.80
N LYS A 64 11.92 9.10 -2.04
CA LYS A 64 13.08 8.67 -1.25
C LYS A 64 12.67 7.61 -0.22
N THR A 65 13.47 6.55 -0.09
CA THR A 65 13.16 5.38 0.75
C THR A 65 12.81 5.75 2.20
N ASN A 66 13.56 6.67 2.81
CA ASN A 66 13.30 7.08 4.20
C ASN A 66 11.98 7.84 4.35
N GLU A 67 11.68 8.75 3.42
CA GLU A 67 10.42 9.49 3.40
C GLU A 67 9.24 8.57 3.19
N LEU A 68 9.34 7.67 2.21
CA LEU A 68 8.31 6.68 1.94
C LEU A 68 8.03 5.80 3.17
N ARG A 69 9.08 5.29 3.80
CA ARG A 69 8.95 4.49 5.01
C ARG A 69 8.23 5.25 6.13
N GLN A 70 8.57 6.51 6.37
CA GLN A 70 7.89 7.33 7.38
C GLN A 70 6.40 7.48 7.06
N ARG A 71 6.05 7.79 5.81
CA ARG A 71 4.65 7.98 5.38
C ARG A 71 3.84 6.70 5.53
N VAL A 72 4.31 5.57 5.00
CA VAL A 72 3.57 4.30 5.11
C VAL A 72 3.49 3.79 6.54
N THR A 73 4.48 4.09 7.40
CA THR A 73 4.40 3.78 8.83
C THR A 73 3.28 4.56 9.52
N VAL A 74 3.13 5.85 9.19
CA VAL A 74 2.01 6.66 9.70
C VAL A 74 0.68 6.11 9.21
N ILE A 75 0.54 5.87 7.92
CA ILE A 75 -0.68 5.29 7.32
C ILE A 75 -1.03 3.97 8.00
N GLN A 76 -0.05 3.06 8.18
CA GLN A 76 -0.27 1.77 8.83
C GLN A 76 -0.82 1.95 10.25
N LYS A 77 -0.22 2.81 11.07
CA LYS A 77 -0.66 3.06 12.45
C LYS A 77 -2.07 3.63 12.54
N TYR A 78 -2.47 4.48 11.60
CA TYR A 78 -3.82 5.04 11.55
C TYR A 78 -4.85 4.06 11.02
N LEU A 79 -4.46 3.18 10.11
CA LEU A 79 -5.35 2.18 9.52
C LEU A 79 -5.31 0.83 10.22
N ASP A 80 -4.54 0.68 11.31
CA ASP A 80 -4.46 -0.58 12.05
C ASP A 80 -5.84 -1.11 12.42
N HIS A 81 -6.10 -2.38 12.11
CA HIS A 81 -7.40 -3.01 12.25
C HIS A 81 -7.30 -4.54 12.41
N THR A 82 -8.32 -5.13 12.99
CA THR A 82 -8.46 -6.60 13.11
C THR A 82 -9.19 -7.20 11.89
N GLY A 83 -10.03 -6.40 11.24
CA GLY A 83 -10.76 -6.72 10.03
C GLY A 83 -11.33 -5.45 9.38
N TYR A 84 -11.94 -5.59 8.22
CA TYR A 84 -12.60 -4.46 7.55
C TYR A 84 -13.83 -4.92 6.76
N ARG A 85 -14.67 -3.96 6.43
CA ARG A 85 -15.79 -4.13 5.52
C ARG A 85 -15.90 -2.92 4.59
N ILE A 86 -16.03 -3.15 3.30
CA ILE A 86 -16.34 -2.09 2.35
C ILE A 86 -17.82 -1.78 2.50
N ILE A 87 -18.18 -0.58 2.94
CA ILE A 87 -19.56 -0.14 3.14
C ILE A 87 -20.08 0.64 1.95
N GLU A 88 -19.19 1.23 1.14
CA GLU A 88 -19.55 1.96 -0.07
C GLU A 88 -18.38 1.95 -1.07
N GLY A 89 -18.69 1.91 -2.36
CA GLY A 89 -17.72 1.99 -3.45
C GLY A 89 -17.62 0.70 -4.28
N PRO A 90 -16.86 0.77 -5.39
CA PRO A 90 -16.11 1.93 -5.89
C PRO A 90 -17.02 3.01 -6.48
N LEU A 91 -16.93 4.23 -5.99
CA LEU A 91 -17.66 5.40 -6.47
C LEU A 91 -16.80 6.21 -7.44
N ALA A 92 -17.40 6.71 -8.52
CA ALA A 92 -16.75 7.66 -9.40
C ALA A 92 -16.57 9.00 -8.69
N VAL A 93 -15.36 9.58 -8.82
CA VAL A 93 -15.08 10.92 -8.29
C VAL A 93 -15.39 11.95 -9.38
N PRO A 94 -16.20 12.98 -9.12
CA PRO A 94 -16.52 14.02 -10.10
C PRO A 94 -15.26 14.67 -10.69
N ASN A 95 -15.23 14.83 -12.00
CA ASN A 95 -14.12 15.41 -12.76
C ASN A 95 -12.78 14.64 -12.67
N ARG A 96 -12.77 13.41 -12.12
CA ARG A 96 -11.59 12.56 -11.99
C ARG A 96 -11.92 11.12 -12.44
N ALA A 97 -11.92 10.91 -13.75
CA ALA A 97 -12.21 9.59 -14.34
C ALA A 97 -11.23 8.49 -13.93
N ASP A 98 -10.03 8.87 -13.52
CA ASP A 98 -8.95 8.04 -13.04
C ASP A 98 -9.06 7.64 -11.56
N LEU A 99 -9.96 8.27 -10.79
CA LEU A 99 -10.15 7.99 -9.35
C LEU A 99 -11.42 7.20 -9.07
N ARG A 100 -11.33 6.37 -8.03
CA ARG A 100 -12.48 5.72 -7.39
C ARG A 100 -12.36 5.90 -5.89
N SER A 101 -13.46 6.24 -5.24
CA SER A 101 -13.52 6.41 -3.79
C SER A 101 -14.25 5.23 -3.15
N TYR A 102 -13.76 4.81 -2.01
CA TYR A 102 -14.37 3.81 -1.15
C TYR A 102 -14.62 4.38 0.23
N ARG A 103 -15.62 3.85 0.91
CA ARG A 103 -15.80 4.00 2.34
C ARG A 103 -15.64 2.67 3.02
N VAL A 104 -14.61 2.55 3.85
CA VAL A 104 -14.19 1.32 4.49
C VAL A 104 -14.45 1.42 5.99
N ASP A 105 -15.18 0.46 6.54
CA ASP A 105 -15.40 0.31 7.98
C ASP A 105 -14.28 -0.56 8.55
N LEU A 106 -13.31 0.05 9.22
CA LEU A 106 -12.20 -0.63 9.90
C LEU A 106 -12.70 -1.16 11.23
N GLN A 107 -12.64 -2.48 11.41
CA GLN A 107 -12.97 -3.14 12.67
C GLN A 107 -11.77 -3.09 13.60
N ARG A 108 -11.97 -2.58 14.81
CA ARG A 108 -10.95 -2.41 15.84
C ARG A 108 -11.44 -2.98 17.18
N THR A 109 -10.53 -3.15 18.11
CA THR A 109 -10.90 -3.61 19.46
C THR A 109 -11.82 -2.59 20.13
N GLY A 110 -13.09 -2.97 20.32
CA GLY A 110 -14.09 -2.15 21.00
C GLY A 110 -14.78 -1.08 20.16
N CYS A 111 -14.43 -0.91 18.89
CA CYS A 111 -15.08 0.07 18.00
C CYS A 111 -14.84 -0.21 16.51
N ASN A 112 -15.63 0.48 15.67
CA ASN A 112 -15.41 0.54 14.22
C ASN A 112 -15.17 1.98 13.79
N GLN A 113 -14.39 2.16 12.72
CA GLN A 113 -14.06 3.47 12.17
C GLN A 113 -14.24 3.48 10.66
N ALA A 114 -15.16 4.30 10.17
CA ALA A 114 -15.36 4.49 8.73
C ALA A 114 -14.32 5.46 8.18
N VAL A 115 -13.55 5.02 7.17
CA VAL A 115 -12.46 5.79 6.57
C VAL A 115 -12.68 5.84 5.06
N PRO A 116 -12.69 7.03 4.44
CA PRO A 116 -12.61 7.15 2.99
C PRO A 116 -11.21 6.80 2.49
N ILE A 117 -11.16 6.06 1.39
CA ILE A 117 -9.90 5.69 0.72
C ILE A 117 -10.10 5.85 -0.78
N ASP A 118 -9.20 6.59 -1.41
CA ASP A 118 -9.21 6.81 -2.84
C ASP A 118 -8.18 5.93 -3.54
N VAL A 119 -8.60 5.37 -4.68
CA VAL A 119 -7.79 4.48 -5.53
C VAL A 119 -7.66 5.10 -6.91
N ILE A 120 -6.44 5.19 -7.43
CA ILE A 120 -6.13 5.83 -8.69
C ILE A 120 -5.72 4.82 -9.76
N ARG A 121 -6.16 5.05 -10.99
CA ARG A 121 -5.68 4.32 -12.15
C ARG A 121 -4.35 4.90 -12.61
N THR A 122 -3.34 4.04 -12.75
CA THR A 122 -2.04 4.44 -13.27
C THR A 122 -2.06 4.59 -14.79
N ARG A 123 -1.13 5.36 -15.34
CA ARG A 123 -0.95 5.51 -16.80
C ARG A 123 -0.61 4.19 -17.48
N SER A 124 -0.02 3.25 -16.76
CA SER A 124 0.27 1.88 -17.24
C SER A 124 -0.93 0.94 -17.16
N GLY A 125 -2.06 1.35 -16.60
CA GLY A 125 -3.34 0.62 -16.60
C GLY A 125 -3.70 -0.11 -15.31
N GLY A 126 -2.80 -0.21 -14.32
CA GLY A 126 -3.11 -0.79 -13.01
C GLY A 126 -3.74 0.22 -12.04
N TRP A 127 -4.04 -0.24 -10.81
CA TRP A 127 -4.67 0.56 -9.77
C TRP A 127 -3.82 0.59 -8.50
N LEU A 128 -3.76 1.74 -7.84
CA LEU A 128 -3.03 1.97 -6.58
C LEU A 128 -3.90 2.72 -5.60
N VAL A 129 -3.70 2.51 -4.31
CA VAL A 129 -4.22 3.42 -3.29
C VAL A 129 -3.51 4.76 -3.44
N TYR A 130 -4.29 5.83 -3.55
CA TYR A 130 -3.83 7.20 -3.80
C TYR A 130 -3.84 8.04 -2.56
N ASP A 131 -5.01 8.15 -1.94
CA ASP A 131 -5.20 8.92 -0.74
C ASP A 131 -5.95 8.12 0.32
N VAL A 132 -5.58 8.35 1.56
CA VAL A 132 -6.22 7.81 2.74
C VAL A 132 -6.57 8.99 3.63
N HIS A 133 -7.85 9.20 3.86
CA HIS A 133 -8.35 10.30 4.67
C HIS A 133 -8.10 10.04 6.15
N LEU A 134 -6.84 10.24 6.57
CA LEU A 134 -6.37 9.94 7.94
C LEU A 134 -7.10 10.74 9.01
N GLU A 135 -7.61 11.92 8.67
CA GLU A 135 -8.46 12.72 9.57
C GLU A 135 -9.75 12.00 9.98
N ALA A 136 -10.24 11.08 9.13
CA ALA A 136 -11.37 10.23 9.43
C ALA A 136 -10.98 8.90 10.12
N ALA A 137 -9.70 8.59 10.19
CA ALA A 137 -9.23 7.30 10.67
C ALA A 137 -9.14 7.19 12.20
N GLY A 138 -9.48 8.23 12.94
CA GLY A 138 -9.37 8.25 14.41
C GLY A 138 -7.94 8.54 14.88
N SER A 139 -7.48 7.82 15.89
CA SER A 139 -6.14 7.99 16.46
C SER A 139 -5.20 6.84 16.06
N PRO A 140 -3.88 7.08 16.02
CA PRO A 140 -2.90 6.02 15.77
C PRO A 140 -3.05 4.86 16.76
N GLY A 141 -2.75 3.63 16.28
CA GLY A 141 -2.85 2.42 17.09
C GLY A 141 -4.26 1.86 17.19
N GLY A 142 -5.10 2.12 16.18
CA GLY A 142 -6.41 1.50 16.04
C GLY A 142 -7.48 1.99 17.02
N ARG A 143 -7.31 3.21 17.57
CA ARG A 143 -8.32 3.84 18.42
C ARG A 143 -9.29 4.66 17.58
N CYS A 144 -10.59 4.50 17.83
CA CYS A 144 -11.61 5.28 17.14
C CYS A 144 -11.71 6.70 17.68
N GLN A 145 -12.20 7.60 16.85
CA GLN A 145 -12.65 8.92 17.33
C GLN A 145 -13.83 8.72 18.27
N PRO A 146 -13.90 9.46 19.38
CA PRO A 146 -15.13 9.51 20.15
C PRO A 146 -16.25 10.01 19.24
N ALA A 147 -17.42 9.37 19.30
CA ALA A 147 -18.60 9.88 18.62
C ALA A 147 -18.74 11.37 18.96
N SER A 148 -18.77 12.22 17.93
CA SER A 148 -18.97 13.66 18.11
C SER A 148 -20.32 13.83 18.81
N GLY A 149 -20.28 14.06 20.12
CA GLY A 149 -21.49 14.30 20.92
C GLY A 149 -22.21 15.49 20.30
N THR A 150 -23.41 15.26 19.84
CA THR A 150 -24.36 16.34 19.49
C THR A 150 -24.42 17.25 20.70
N ARG A 151 -23.79 18.43 20.64
CA ARG A 151 -24.05 19.48 21.61
C ARG A 151 -25.51 19.88 21.41
N GLN A 152 -26.32 19.48 22.37
CA GLN A 152 -27.66 20.02 22.55
C GLN A 152 -27.57 21.48 22.97
#